data_2a8a2ee4ae4bfbfab22731def95b1c29
#
_entry.id   2a8a2ee4ae4bfbfab22731def95b1c29
#
_cell.length_a   1.000
_cell.length_b   1.000
_cell.length_c   1.000
_cell.angle_alpha   90.00
_cell.angle_beta   90.00
_cell.angle_gamma   90.00
#
_symmetry.space_group_name_H-M   'P 1'
#
loop_
_entity.id
_entity.type
_entity.pdbx_description
1 polymer ?
#
loop_
_entity_poly.entity_id
_entity_poly.type
_entity_poly.pdbx_seq_one_letter_code
_entity_poly.pdbx_strand_id
1 'polypeptide(L)'
;MSEQRELSINILDSCPIVTCKGNGKGKVARDFTDKSYCSSKKMWYYGVKLHALGAYQKGTLPYLKDYIVTKASENDLSVFKENWQELTDTCFIADKIYQSAAVNEVLKSNNSEMITPIKMKKNKSEVLKQRDFAFESLYNKAVSSIRRPIESFFNWLNEKTQIQYVGKVRSSKGLFVHIFGKIATALLFENLF
;
A
#
# COMPACT_ATOMS: atom_id res chain seq x y z
N MET A 1 37.10 -2.89 -6.80
CA MET A 1 36.05 -1.89 -6.99
C MET A 1 34.73 -2.60 -6.76
N SER A 2 34.08 -2.40 -5.62
CA SER A 2 32.74 -2.95 -5.37
C SER A 2 31.77 -2.16 -6.25
N GLU A 3 31.16 -2.81 -7.22
CA GLU A 3 29.99 -2.25 -7.92
C GLU A 3 28.97 -1.88 -6.83
N GLN A 4 28.73 -0.60 -6.63
CA GLN A 4 27.59 -0.13 -5.87
C GLN A 4 26.34 -0.56 -6.68
N ARG A 5 25.72 -1.68 -6.30
CA ARG A 5 24.44 -2.06 -6.84
C ARG A 5 23.42 -0.98 -6.48
N GLU A 6 22.86 -0.36 -7.48
CA GLU A 6 21.81 0.64 -7.30
C GLU A 6 20.57 -0.04 -6.68
N LEU A 7 20.11 0.47 -5.53
CA LEU A 7 18.90 -0.05 -4.89
C LEU A 7 17.68 0.25 -5.77
N SER A 8 16.86 -0.76 -5.99
CA SER A 8 15.57 -0.55 -6.67
C SER A 8 14.59 0.16 -5.72
N ILE A 9 14.01 1.28 -6.14
CA ILE A 9 13.01 1.99 -5.33
C ILE A 9 11.63 1.41 -5.60
N ASN A 10 11.00 0.87 -4.56
CA ASN A 10 9.65 0.33 -4.61
C ASN A 10 8.73 1.07 -3.63
N ILE A 11 7.49 1.27 -4.03
CA ILE A 11 6.47 1.96 -3.25
C ILE A 11 5.41 0.95 -2.81
N LEU A 12 5.02 1.01 -1.55
CA LEU A 12 4.03 0.14 -0.94
C LEU A 12 2.81 0.93 -0.48
N ASP A 13 1.64 0.43 -0.79
CA ASP A 13 0.40 0.89 -0.17
C ASP A 13 -0.71 -0.16 -0.35
N SER A 14 -1.86 0.06 0.31
CA SER A 14 -3.03 -0.79 0.18
C SER A 14 -4.30 0.02 -0.07
N CYS A 15 -5.25 -0.56 -0.79
CA CYS A 15 -6.55 0.06 -0.98
C CYS A 15 -7.71 -0.91 -0.69
N PRO A 16 -8.84 -0.41 -0.14
CA PRO A 16 -10.01 -1.22 0.12
C PRO A 16 -10.76 -1.54 -1.16
N ILE A 17 -11.23 -2.79 -1.26
CA ILE A 17 -12.22 -3.25 -2.26
C ILE A 17 -13.49 -3.58 -1.50
N VAL A 18 -14.51 -2.74 -1.67
CA VAL A 18 -15.71 -2.74 -0.85
C VAL A 18 -16.79 -3.61 -1.49
N THR A 19 -17.22 -4.65 -0.78
CA THR A 19 -18.38 -5.48 -1.18
C THR A 19 -19.68 -5.00 -0.55
N CYS A 20 -19.59 -4.36 0.63
CA CYS A 20 -20.74 -3.82 1.34
C CYS A 20 -20.31 -2.71 2.30
N LYS A 21 -21.13 -1.67 2.47
CA LYS A 21 -20.92 -0.65 3.51
C LYS A 21 -21.10 -1.26 4.90
N GLY A 22 -20.43 -0.70 5.90
CA GLY A 22 -20.33 -1.26 7.25
C GLY A 22 -21.63 -1.38 8.04
N ASN A 23 -22.70 -0.70 7.63
CA ASN A 23 -24.05 -0.83 8.17
C ASN A 23 -24.88 -1.97 7.50
N GLY A 24 -24.34 -2.61 6.47
CA GLY A 24 -24.96 -3.76 5.80
C GLY A 24 -24.61 -5.09 6.48
N LYS A 25 -25.18 -6.18 5.93
CA LYS A 25 -25.04 -7.53 6.51
C LYS A 25 -23.79 -8.30 6.07
N GLY A 26 -22.94 -7.74 5.19
CA GLY A 26 -21.69 -8.37 4.73
C GLY A 26 -21.86 -9.80 4.20
N LYS A 27 -22.82 -10.05 3.30
CA LYS A 27 -23.18 -11.41 2.85
C LYS A 27 -22.34 -11.95 1.70
N VAL A 28 -21.54 -11.09 1.08
CA VAL A 28 -20.77 -11.42 -0.14
C VAL A 28 -19.47 -12.10 0.24
N ALA A 29 -19.19 -13.28 -0.36
CA ALA A 29 -17.90 -13.99 -0.23
C ALA A 29 -17.41 -14.09 1.24
N ARG A 30 -18.27 -14.55 2.16
CA ARG A 30 -18.02 -14.54 3.62
C ARG A 30 -16.81 -15.33 4.07
N ASP A 31 -16.40 -16.30 3.30
CA ASP A 31 -15.20 -17.11 3.49
C ASP A 31 -13.92 -16.30 3.31
N PHE A 32 -13.96 -15.23 2.52
CA PHE A 32 -12.81 -14.40 2.19
C PHE A 32 -12.95 -12.90 2.50
N THR A 33 -14.14 -12.43 2.88
CA THR A 33 -14.38 -11.03 3.25
C THR A 33 -14.66 -10.87 4.73
N ASP A 34 -14.22 -9.75 5.29
CA ASP A 34 -14.53 -9.37 6.66
C ASP A 34 -14.74 -7.87 6.82
N LYS A 35 -14.98 -7.42 8.05
CA LYS A 35 -15.26 -6.03 8.38
C LYS A 35 -13.99 -5.29 8.78
N SER A 36 -13.75 -4.13 8.18
CA SER A 36 -12.64 -3.25 8.53
C SER A 36 -13.04 -1.78 8.46
N TYR A 37 -12.18 -0.91 8.99
CA TYR A 37 -12.35 0.54 8.94
C TYR A 37 -11.38 1.16 7.94
N CYS A 38 -11.92 1.92 6.98
CA CYS A 38 -11.10 2.69 6.04
C CYS A 38 -10.93 4.12 6.57
N SER A 39 -9.74 4.47 7.04
CA SER A 39 -9.44 5.78 7.62
C SER A 39 -9.53 6.92 6.62
N SER A 40 -9.07 6.72 5.38
CA SER A 40 -9.13 7.72 4.31
C SER A 40 -10.56 8.06 3.89
N LYS A 41 -11.47 7.08 3.91
CA LYS A 41 -12.89 7.26 3.59
C LYS A 41 -13.78 7.45 4.84
N LYS A 42 -13.20 7.39 6.04
CA LYS A 42 -13.88 7.51 7.34
C LYS A 42 -15.13 6.61 7.46
N MET A 43 -15.03 5.37 6.97
CA MET A 43 -16.17 4.45 6.95
C MET A 43 -15.78 3.02 7.30
N TRP A 44 -16.71 2.30 7.95
CA TRP A 44 -16.67 0.85 8.07
C TRP A 44 -17.13 0.20 6.76
N TYR A 45 -16.49 -0.89 6.38
CA TYR A 45 -16.86 -1.66 5.19
C TYR A 45 -16.64 -3.15 5.40
N TYR A 46 -17.30 -3.96 4.59
CA TYR A 46 -16.99 -5.36 4.38
C TYR A 46 -16.31 -5.50 3.03
N GLY A 47 -15.30 -6.33 2.95
CA GLY A 47 -14.59 -6.53 1.68
C GLY A 47 -13.25 -7.19 1.86
N VAL A 48 -12.36 -6.83 0.96
CA VAL A 48 -10.96 -7.26 0.94
C VAL A 48 -10.06 -6.04 0.80
N LYS A 49 -8.76 -6.25 0.93
CA LYS A 49 -7.74 -5.24 0.75
C LYS A 49 -6.80 -5.68 -0.37
N LEU A 50 -6.53 -4.78 -1.31
CA LEU A 50 -5.51 -4.95 -2.33
C LEU A 50 -4.25 -4.25 -1.85
N HIS A 51 -3.19 -5.02 -1.60
CA HIS A 51 -1.85 -4.53 -1.32
C HIS A 51 -1.06 -4.52 -2.63
N ALA A 52 -0.33 -3.46 -2.91
CA ALA A 52 0.45 -3.31 -4.12
C ALA A 52 1.90 -2.95 -3.83
N LEU A 53 2.81 -3.58 -4.56
CA LEU A 53 4.22 -3.24 -4.65
C LEU A 53 4.49 -2.68 -6.04
N GLY A 54 4.80 -1.39 -6.13
CA GLY A 54 5.07 -0.70 -7.38
C GLY A 54 6.52 -0.23 -7.48
N ALA A 55 7.20 -0.46 -8.61
CA ALA A 55 8.48 0.17 -8.88
C ALA A 55 8.28 1.67 -9.14
N TYR A 56 9.04 2.50 -8.41
CA TYR A 56 8.96 3.94 -8.57
C TYR A 56 9.50 4.37 -9.94
N GLN A 57 8.72 5.20 -10.62
CA GLN A 57 9.10 5.85 -11.87
C GLN A 57 8.84 7.35 -11.74
N LYS A 58 9.88 8.16 -11.97
CA LYS A 58 9.77 9.61 -11.84
C LYS A 58 8.84 10.19 -12.90
N GLY A 59 7.80 10.88 -12.46
CA GLY A 59 6.88 11.61 -13.36
C GLY A 59 5.77 10.76 -13.99
N THR A 60 5.69 9.47 -13.67
CA THR A 60 4.66 8.56 -14.18
C THR A 60 4.00 7.77 -13.04
N LEU A 61 3.02 6.94 -13.37
CA LEU A 61 2.52 5.93 -12.43
C LEU A 61 3.61 4.88 -12.16
N PRO A 62 3.64 4.28 -10.95
CA PRO A 62 4.58 3.21 -10.65
C PRO A 62 4.23 1.97 -11.47
N TYR A 63 5.24 1.28 -11.96
CA TYR A 63 5.04 -0.04 -12.57
C TYR A 63 4.67 -1.06 -11.50
N LEU A 64 3.51 -1.70 -11.62
CA LEU A 64 3.03 -2.72 -10.67
C LEU A 64 3.89 -3.98 -10.78
N LYS A 65 4.73 -4.24 -9.77
CA LYS A 65 5.61 -5.42 -9.72
C LYS A 65 4.90 -6.63 -9.15
N ASP A 66 4.11 -6.40 -8.09
CA ASP A 66 3.39 -7.47 -7.39
C ASP A 66 2.17 -6.92 -6.65
N TYR A 67 1.20 -7.78 -6.40
CA TYR A 67 0.01 -7.43 -5.63
C TYR A 67 -0.59 -8.63 -4.91
N ILE A 68 -1.16 -8.37 -3.74
CA ILE A 68 -1.75 -9.38 -2.87
C ILE A 68 -3.13 -8.93 -2.46
N VAL A 69 -4.08 -9.86 -2.46
CA VAL A 69 -5.44 -9.63 -1.98
C VAL A 69 -5.66 -10.39 -0.69
N THR A 70 -6.03 -9.67 0.36
CA THR A 70 -6.28 -10.23 1.69
C THR A 70 -7.68 -9.89 2.20
N LYS A 71 -8.07 -10.46 3.33
CA LYS A 71 -9.23 -9.98 4.08
C LYS A 71 -9.04 -8.51 4.45
N ALA A 72 -10.14 -7.77 4.56
CA ALA A 72 -10.08 -6.33 4.84
C ALA A 72 -9.42 -5.99 6.20
N SER A 73 -9.53 -6.87 7.20
CA SER A 73 -8.94 -6.68 8.54
C SER A 73 -7.45 -6.99 8.61
N GLU A 74 -6.87 -7.62 7.58
CA GLU A 74 -5.47 -8.03 7.59
C GLU A 74 -4.54 -6.80 7.77
N ASN A 75 -3.49 -7.00 8.57
CA ASN A 75 -2.55 -5.93 8.87
C ASN A 75 -1.54 -5.76 7.72
N ASP A 76 -1.36 -4.55 7.23
CA ASP A 76 -0.49 -4.24 6.10
C ASP A 76 0.98 -4.63 6.37
N LEU A 77 1.45 -4.46 7.61
CA LEU A 77 2.80 -4.86 8.01
C LEU A 77 2.98 -6.39 8.03
N SER A 78 1.94 -7.14 8.43
CA SER A 78 1.97 -8.62 8.39
C SER A 78 2.09 -9.10 6.95
N VAL A 79 1.28 -8.55 6.05
CA VAL A 79 1.33 -8.87 4.61
C VAL A 79 2.72 -8.57 4.03
N PHE A 80 3.32 -7.43 4.38
CA PHE A 80 4.68 -7.09 3.96
C PHE A 80 5.70 -8.13 4.43
N LYS A 81 5.65 -8.53 5.70
CA LYS A 81 6.55 -9.53 6.28
C LYS A 81 6.46 -10.89 5.60
N GLU A 82 5.25 -11.31 5.28
CA GLU A 82 5.01 -12.63 4.68
C GLU A 82 5.44 -12.71 3.21
N ASN A 83 5.42 -11.58 2.49
CA ASN A 83 5.54 -11.62 1.04
C ASN A 83 6.75 -10.86 0.48
N TRP A 84 7.19 -9.77 1.11
CA TRP A 84 8.16 -8.86 0.50
C TRP A 84 9.39 -8.51 1.34
N GLN A 85 9.42 -8.86 2.62
CA GLN A 85 10.55 -8.52 3.49
C GLN A 85 11.88 -9.19 3.10
N GLU A 86 11.82 -10.31 2.36
CA GLU A 86 12.99 -11.05 1.91
C GLU A 86 13.58 -10.55 0.57
N LEU A 87 12.96 -9.52 -0.03
CA LEU A 87 13.50 -8.91 -1.25
C LEU A 87 14.82 -8.22 -0.96
N THR A 88 15.82 -8.48 -1.81
CA THR A 88 17.17 -7.93 -1.70
C THR A 88 17.34 -6.66 -2.54
N ASP A 89 18.38 -5.86 -2.20
CA ASP A 89 18.79 -4.68 -2.95
C ASP A 89 17.62 -3.71 -3.24
N THR A 90 16.74 -3.51 -2.23
CA THR A 90 15.50 -2.77 -2.40
C THR A 90 15.32 -1.67 -1.34
N CYS A 91 15.02 -0.46 -1.79
CA CYS A 91 14.52 0.62 -0.95
C CYS A 91 12.99 0.67 -1.03
N PHE A 92 12.31 0.34 0.07
CA PHE A 92 10.85 0.40 0.18
C PHE A 92 10.43 1.76 0.72
N ILE A 93 9.45 2.40 0.08
CA ILE A 93 8.84 3.63 0.55
C ILE A 93 7.36 3.38 0.84
N ALA A 94 6.98 3.55 2.11
CA ALA A 94 5.67 3.15 2.60
C ALA A 94 5.09 4.13 3.63
N ASP A 95 3.85 3.90 4.07
CA ASP A 95 3.23 4.68 5.15
C ASP A 95 3.80 4.27 6.53
N LYS A 96 3.52 5.09 7.55
CA LYS A 96 3.93 4.91 8.95
C LYS A 96 3.56 3.55 9.56
N ILE A 97 2.55 2.88 9.02
CA ILE A 97 2.09 1.58 9.50
C ILE A 97 3.16 0.48 9.30
N TYR A 98 4.03 0.65 8.31
CA TYR A 98 5.12 -0.29 8.01
C TYR A 98 6.36 -0.10 8.89
N GLN A 99 6.41 0.93 9.74
CA GLN A 99 7.55 1.21 10.61
C GLN A 99 7.68 0.15 11.71
N SER A 100 8.74 -0.67 11.66
CA SER A 100 9.04 -1.72 12.62
C SER A 100 10.56 -1.93 12.73
N ALA A 101 11.09 -1.91 13.97
CA ALA A 101 12.51 -2.18 14.20
C ALA A 101 12.92 -3.57 13.73
N ALA A 102 12.11 -4.59 14.03
CA ALA A 102 12.39 -5.97 13.64
C ALA A 102 12.42 -6.14 12.10
N VAL A 103 11.52 -5.47 11.37
CA VAL A 103 11.54 -5.47 9.90
C VAL A 103 12.80 -4.80 9.37
N ASN A 104 13.20 -3.68 9.95
CA ASN A 104 14.40 -2.95 9.51
C ASN A 104 15.68 -3.77 9.70
N GLU A 105 15.76 -4.63 10.72
CA GLU A 105 16.90 -5.54 10.92
C GLU A 105 16.97 -6.62 9.82
N VAL A 106 15.83 -7.22 9.47
CA VAL A 106 15.76 -8.19 8.37
C VAL A 106 16.12 -7.54 7.04
N LEU A 107 15.56 -6.37 6.76
CA LEU A 107 15.85 -5.64 5.52
C LEU A 107 17.35 -5.29 5.39
N LYS A 108 18.00 -4.87 6.48
CA LYS A 108 19.44 -4.59 6.47
C LYS A 108 20.27 -5.82 6.12
N SER A 109 19.89 -7.00 6.61
CA SER A 109 20.59 -8.26 6.25
C SER A 109 20.44 -8.62 4.77
N ASN A 110 19.38 -8.11 4.11
CA ASN A 110 19.08 -8.30 2.70
C ASN A 110 19.56 -7.11 1.82
N ASN A 111 20.46 -6.26 2.32
CA ASN A 111 20.88 -5.03 1.65
C ASN A 111 19.68 -4.16 1.21
N SER A 112 18.65 -4.12 2.03
CA SER A 112 17.39 -3.40 1.76
C SER A 112 17.06 -2.45 2.91
N GLU A 113 16.16 -1.49 2.66
CA GLU A 113 15.72 -0.54 3.67
C GLU A 113 14.23 -0.19 3.53
N MET A 114 13.63 0.28 4.63
CA MET A 114 12.28 0.81 4.66
C MET A 114 12.29 2.28 5.05
N ILE A 115 11.82 3.13 4.17
CA ILE A 115 11.66 4.58 4.39
C ILE A 115 10.17 4.87 4.65
N THR A 116 9.87 5.38 5.83
CA THR A 116 8.53 5.78 6.23
C THR A 116 8.52 7.19 6.82
N PRO A 117 7.39 7.91 6.76
CA PRO A 117 7.27 9.20 7.46
C PRO A 117 7.52 9.05 8.96
N ILE A 118 8.24 9.99 9.55
CA ILE A 118 8.56 10.00 10.98
C ILE A 118 7.29 10.29 11.81
N LYS A 119 7.08 9.50 12.88
CA LYS A 119 6.03 9.77 13.88
C LYS A 119 6.51 10.87 14.83
N MET A 120 5.84 12.01 14.86
CA MET A 120 6.13 13.07 15.81
C MET A 120 5.97 12.58 17.25
N LYS A 121 7.02 12.72 18.09
CA LYS A 121 6.96 12.40 19.51
C LYS A 121 6.30 13.56 20.27
N LYS A 122 5.23 13.29 21.01
CA LYS A 122 4.44 14.30 21.75
C LYS A 122 5.17 14.90 22.96
N ASN A 123 6.17 14.23 23.53
CA ASN A 123 6.79 14.57 24.83
C ASN A 123 8.17 15.21 24.72
N LYS A 124 8.36 16.20 23.84
CA LYS A 124 9.61 16.99 23.72
C LYS A 124 9.37 18.42 24.25
N SER A 125 10.45 19.09 24.73
CA SER A 125 10.40 20.54 25.06
C SER A 125 10.06 21.38 23.82
N GLU A 126 9.44 22.56 24.02
CA GLU A 126 8.98 23.41 22.90
C GLU A 126 10.11 23.80 21.92
N VAL A 127 11.29 24.15 22.45
CA VAL A 127 12.45 24.53 21.60
C VAL A 127 12.92 23.36 20.72
N LEU A 128 13.01 22.16 21.28
CA LEU A 128 13.36 20.95 20.53
C LEU A 128 12.26 20.56 19.54
N LYS A 129 10.98 20.77 19.89
CA LYS A 129 9.86 20.55 18.98
C LYS A 129 9.93 21.44 17.76
N GLN A 130 10.24 22.72 17.88
CA GLN A 130 10.30 23.63 16.72
C GLN A 130 11.41 23.24 15.76
N ARG A 131 12.61 22.92 16.24
CA ARG A 131 13.72 22.47 15.42
C ARG A 131 13.43 21.16 14.71
N ASP A 132 12.99 20.16 15.48
CA ASP A 132 12.70 18.82 14.96
C ASP A 132 11.49 18.85 14.03
N PHE A 133 10.49 19.72 14.29
CA PHE A 133 9.33 19.93 13.43
C PHE A 133 9.73 20.36 12.01
N ALA A 134 10.66 21.31 11.88
CA ALA A 134 11.11 21.76 10.56
C ALA A 134 11.77 20.60 9.78
N PHE A 135 12.69 19.86 10.41
CA PHE A 135 13.34 18.70 9.80
C PHE A 135 12.35 17.58 9.47
N GLU A 136 11.53 17.17 10.46
CA GLU A 136 10.53 16.09 10.29
C GLU A 136 9.49 16.47 9.22
N SER A 137 9.11 17.75 9.12
CA SER A 137 8.20 18.25 8.10
C SER A 137 8.77 18.15 6.68
N LEU A 138 10.02 18.59 6.49
CA LEU A 138 10.70 18.48 5.21
C LEU A 138 10.90 17.03 4.79
N TYR A 139 11.37 16.19 5.71
CA TYR A 139 11.55 14.76 5.48
C TYR A 139 10.23 14.08 5.11
N ASN A 140 9.18 14.29 5.92
CA ASN A 140 7.87 13.71 5.67
C ASN A 140 7.26 14.18 4.34
N LYS A 141 7.50 15.45 3.95
CA LYS A 141 7.07 15.98 2.65
C LYS A 141 7.81 15.29 1.50
N ALA A 142 9.12 15.07 1.64
CA ALA A 142 9.93 14.36 0.64
C ALA A 142 9.47 12.90 0.48
N VAL A 143 9.36 12.16 1.59
CA VAL A 143 8.85 10.77 1.57
C VAL A 143 7.46 10.68 0.96
N SER A 144 6.55 11.58 1.34
CA SER A 144 5.19 11.62 0.81
C SER A 144 5.16 11.94 -0.69
N SER A 145 6.08 12.77 -1.20
CA SER A 145 6.13 13.08 -2.63
C SER A 145 6.51 11.88 -3.49
N ILE A 146 7.43 11.02 -2.99
CA ILE A 146 7.83 9.80 -3.67
C ILE A 146 6.76 8.70 -3.52
N ARG A 147 6.01 8.66 -2.40
CA ARG A 147 4.93 7.70 -2.17
C ARG A 147 3.63 8.02 -2.94
N ARG A 148 3.35 9.29 -3.19
CA ARG A 148 2.11 9.75 -3.84
C ARG A 148 1.76 9.03 -5.16
N PRO A 149 2.71 8.65 -6.03
CA PRO A 149 2.40 7.91 -7.25
C PRO A 149 1.62 6.61 -7.04
N ILE A 150 1.79 5.89 -5.91
CA ILE A 150 1.00 4.67 -5.64
C ILE A 150 -0.47 5.00 -5.33
N GLU A 151 -0.74 6.12 -4.66
CA GLU A 151 -2.10 6.62 -4.44
C GLU A 151 -2.75 7.02 -5.78
N SER A 152 -1.97 7.67 -6.66
CA SER A 152 -2.40 8.01 -8.02
C SER A 152 -2.69 6.76 -8.85
N PHE A 153 -1.87 5.70 -8.72
CA PHE A 153 -2.12 4.41 -9.35
C PHE A 153 -3.46 3.79 -8.89
N PHE A 154 -3.74 3.76 -7.59
CA PHE A 154 -5.03 3.25 -7.10
C PHE A 154 -6.22 4.11 -7.58
N ASN A 155 -6.07 5.41 -7.66
CA ASN A 155 -7.10 6.30 -8.20
C ASN A 155 -7.33 6.02 -9.69
N TRP A 156 -6.27 5.95 -10.48
CA TRP A 156 -6.32 5.61 -11.90
C TRP A 156 -6.95 4.22 -12.13
N LEU A 157 -6.50 3.21 -11.37
CA LEU A 157 -7.06 1.86 -11.43
C LEU A 157 -8.56 1.86 -11.13
N ASN A 158 -8.98 2.63 -10.12
CA ASN A 158 -10.40 2.75 -9.78
C ASN A 158 -11.21 3.55 -10.81
N GLU A 159 -10.65 4.62 -11.38
CA GLU A 159 -11.28 5.38 -12.48
C GLU A 159 -11.52 4.51 -13.70
N LYS A 160 -10.51 3.76 -14.14
CA LYS A 160 -10.61 2.92 -15.34
C LYS A 160 -11.49 1.69 -15.14
N THR A 161 -11.51 1.12 -13.96
CA THR A 161 -12.10 -0.19 -13.73
C THR A 161 -13.22 -0.24 -12.67
N GLN A 162 -13.33 0.78 -11.82
CA GLN A 162 -14.20 0.80 -10.64
C GLN A 162 -13.94 -0.41 -9.70
N ILE A 163 -12.66 -0.81 -9.57
CA ILE A 163 -12.27 -2.01 -8.81
C ILE A 163 -12.69 -1.95 -7.33
N GLN A 164 -12.72 -0.75 -6.75
CA GLN A 164 -13.05 -0.56 -5.33
C GLN A 164 -14.53 -0.82 -4.98
N TYR A 165 -15.40 -1.02 -5.98
CA TYR A 165 -16.83 -1.23 -5.75
C TYR A 165 -17.30 -2.52 -6.39
N VAL A 166 -17.69 -3.47 -5.54
CA VAL A 166 -18.14 -4.82 -5.97
C VAL A 166 -19.64 -4.94 -5.80
N GLY A 167 -20.41 -4.42 -6.76
CA GLY A 167 -21.87 -4.34 -6.63
C GLY A 167 -22.67 -5.62 -6.97
N LYS A 168 -22.13 -6.53 -7.79
CA LYS A 168 -22.89 -7.67 -8.35
C LYS A 168 -22.29 -9.04 -8.03
N VAL A 169 -21.24 -9.10 -7.25
CA VAL A 169 -20.56 -10.35 -6.88
C VAL A 169 -21.31 -11.02 -5.71
N ARG A 170 -21.42 -12.35 -5.75
CA ARG A 170 -22.10 -13.15 -4.71
C ARG A 170 -21.22 -14.22 -4.06
N SER A 171 -20.11 -14.60 -4.70
CA SER A 171 -19.21 -15.66 -4.24
C SER A 171 -17.76 -15.22 -4.25
N SER A 172 -16.87 -15.95 -3.56
CA SER A 172 -15.43 -15.70 -3.55
C SER A 172 -14.83 -15.86 -4.95
N LYS A 173 -15.25 -16.86 -5.74
CA LYS A 173 -14.83 -16.97 -7.15
C LYS A 173 -15.17 -15.73 -7.96
N GLY A 174 -16.42 -15.24 -7.83
CA GLY A 174 -16.86 -14.01 -8.50
C GLY A 174 -16.08 -12.78 -8.04
N LEU A 175 -15.71 -12.71 -6.76
CA LEU A 175 -14.88 -11.64 -6.22
C LEU A 175 -13.46 -11.65 -6.83
N PHE A 176 -12.84 -12.81 -6.91
CA PHE A 176 -11.52 -12.95 -7.55
C PHE A 176 -11.54 -12.61 -9.03
N VAL A 177 -12.56 -13.11 -9.78
CA VAL A 177 -12.74 -12.75 -11.19
C VAL A 177 -12.89 -11.22 -11.35
N HIS A 178 -13.68 -10.57 -10.47
CA HIS A 178 -13.83 -9.12 -10.48
C HIS A 178 -12.48 -8.42 -10.26
N ILE A 179 -11.71 -8.84 -9.26
CA ILE A 179 -10.44 -8.18 -8.90
C ILE A 179 -9.39 -8.42 -9.97
N PHE A 180 -9.08 -9.68 -10.26
CA PHE A 180 -8.00 -10.03 -11.19
C PHE A 180 -8.30 -9.63 -12.62
N GLY A 181 -9.57 -9.78 -13.05
CA GLY A 181 -10.01 -9.32 -14.36
C GLY A 181 -9.84 -7.81 -14.55
N LYS A 182 -10.15 -7.02 -13.51
CA LYS A 182 -9.97 -5.56 -13.57
C LYS A 182 -8.51 -5.14 -13.51
N ILE A 183 -7.67 -5.80 -12.71
CA ILE A 183 -6.23 -5.56 -12.71
C ILE A 183 -5.63 -5.90 -14.08
N ALA A 184 -5.95 -7.08 -14.63
CA ALA A 184 -5.48 -7.48 -15.95
C ALA A 184 -5.91 -6.50 -17.05
N THR A 185 -7.16 -6.04 -17.02
CA THR A 185 -7.66 -5.03 -17.95
C THR A 185 -6.87 -3.72 -17.83
N ALA A 186 -6.60 -3.25 -16.60
CA ALA A 186 -5.85 -2.02 -16.38
C ALA A 186 -4.41 -2.14 -16.90
N LEU A 187 -3.72 -3.26 -16.61
CA LEU A 187 -2.36 -3.50 -17.09
C LEU A 187 -2.28 -3.59 -18.62
N LEU A 188 -3.32 -4.12 -19.29
CA LEU A 188 -3.41 -4.08 -20.74
C LEU A 188 -3.54 -2.65 -21.26
N PHE A 189 -4.33 -1.79 -20.61
CA PHE A 189 -4.42 -0.38 -20.98
C PHE A 189 -3.11 0.36 -20.78
N GLU A 190 -2.37 0.09 -19.71
CA GLU A 190 -1.07 0.73 -19.43
C GLU A 190 -0.02 0.39 -20.51
N ASN A 191 -0.07 -0.82 -21.08
CA ASN A 191 0.87 -1.26 -22.11
C ASN A 191 0.47 -0.88 -23.55
N LEU A 192 -0.74 -0.36 -23.76
CA LEU A 192 -1.25 0.00 -25.09
C LEU A 192 -1.12 1.50 -25.39
N PHE A 193 -0.82 2.33 -24.42
CA PHE A 193 -0.70 3.79 -24.49
C PHE A 193 0.54 4.30 -23.73
#